data_adc55903667341f2efcd1d56a49cdab6
#
_entry.id   adc55903667341f2efcd1d56a49cdab6
#
_cell.length_a   1.000
_cell.length_b   1.000
_cell.length_c   1.000
_cell.angle_alpha   90.00
_cell.angle_beta   90.00
_cell.angle_gamma   90.00
#
_symmetry.space_group_name_H-M   'P 1'
#
loop_
_entity.id
_entity.type
_entity.pdbx_description
1 polymer ?
#
loop_
_entity_poly.entity_id
_entity_poly.type
_entity_poly.pdbx_seq_one_letter_code
_entity_poly.pdbx_strand_id
1 'polypeptide(L)'
;YAHRGVCLEGADSLENVLDFIDWLPKNGFNAFFLQFKKPDIFFERWYSHENNPTLSPERLERRDLDAMDRAVYRAMALRGLVCHRVGHGWTAGVLGDTGTGWHVSGSSIPAELAPLAALVGGKRDYWKGIPANTNLCYSNEQARELLTDQVVDYARQHPEADYLHFWLADEYNNVCTCESCQKTTVSDQYVEILNLLDEKLTRAGLPTKIVFLLYQELLYAPKKAAIRNPERFCLMFAPISRTFEGSYPLDFRPVEVAPYVRNQMRLPETVEENLTHLKAWQKVFSGDGFFYDYPLGRAHYGDLGYMKIARVIYDDIHALKTFGVNGYMSCQELRAMSPTGFPDYVMAQALTDERIPFEALRDTYFSAMFGPGWEEAVAFLERLSALSDTDYWNNHGPRFQPALADRYRHITLLAEEFRTRIPLAQKEVWRKNWEYLDFHCRYTMLLAGALERLSMGDQEEADRRFENFCDFIRREEPQRQSRLDVYRVIEVATKYTGFSMPR
;
A
#
# COMPACT_ATOMS: atom_id res chain seq x y z
N TYR A 1 -0.34 -14.98 -14.24
CA TYR A 1 -0.67 -15.15 -12.83
C TYR A 1 -2.18 -15.10 -12.61
N ALA A 2 -2.70 -15.77 -11.59
CA ALA A 2 -4.13 -15.77 -11.28
C ALA A 2 -4.57 -14.48 -10.59
N HIS A 3 -3.79 -14.00 -9.62
CA HIS A 3 -4.07 -12.76 -8.91
C HIS A 3 -3.26 -11.61 -9.52
N ARG A 4 -3.96 -10.65 -10.11
CA ARG A 4 -3.37 -9.46 -10.73
C ARG A 4 -4.23 -8.26 -10.33
N GLY A 5 -3.89 -7.64 -9.20
CA GLY A 5 -4.78 -6.66 -8.60
C GLY A 5 -4.10 -5.42 -8.05
N VAL A 6 -4.95 -4.46 -7.72
CA VAL A 6 -4.58 -3.20 -7.05
C VAL A 6 -5.51 -2.99 -5.86
N CYS A 7 -4.94 -2.52 -4.75
CA CYS A 7 -5.67 -2.09 -3.57
C CYS A 7 -5.78 -0.57 -3.55
N LEU A 8 -6.96 -0.05 -3.22
CA LEU A 8 -7.21 1.38 -3.05
C LEU A 8 -6.47 1.92 -1.82
N GLU A 9 -5.67 2.96 -2.03
CA GLU A 9 -4.97 3.77 -1.02
C GLU A 9 -4.97 5.24 -1.44
N GLY A 10 -4.57 6.14 -0.52
CA GLY A 10 -4.41 7.55 -0.82
C GLY A 10 -5.65 8.40 -0.56
N ALA A 11 -5.83 9.43 -1.40
CA ALA A 11 -6.99 10.33 -1.39
C ALA A 11 -7.60 10.38 -2.80
N ASP A 12 -8.79 9.82 -2.99
CA ASP A 12 -9.33 9.57 -4.32
C ASP A 12 -10.74 10.13 -4.50
N SER A 13 -11.00 10.78 -5.64
CA SER A 13 -12.35 11.11 -6.06
C SER A 13 -13.03 9.87 -6.65
N LEU A 14 -14.36 9.88 -6.68
CA LEU A 14 -15.12 8.82 -7.33
C LEU A 14 -14.72 8.67 -8.81
N GLU A 15 -14.52 9.79 -9.50
CA GLU A 15 -14.11 9.81 -10.91
C GLU A 15 -12.74 9.14 -11.11
N ASN A 16 -11.76 9.42 -10.25
CA ASN A 16 -10.43 8.79 -10.32
C ASN A 16 -10.52 7.28 -10.12
N VAL A 17 -11.32 6.83 -9.14
CA VAL A 17 -11.52 5.40 -8.89
C VAL A 17 -12.21 4.71 -10.05
N LEU A 18 -13.27 5.30 -10.62
CA LEU A 18 -13.98 4.73 -11.74
C LEU A 18 -13.15 4.67 -13.03
N ASP A 19 -12.34 5.72 -13.30
CA ASP A 19 -11.40 5.76 -14.42
C ASP A 19 -10.33 4.66 -14.28
N PHE A 20 -9.78 4.50 -13.08
CA PHE A 20 -8.79 3.47 -12.81
C PHE A 20 -9.38 2.05 -12.94
N ILE A 21 -10.59 1.81 -12.43
CA ILE A 21 -11.32 0.53 -12.60
C ILE A 21 -11.57 0.23 -14.08
N ASP A 22 -11.83 1.24 -14.90
CA ASP A 22 -11.99 1.07 -16.36
C ASP A 22 -10.65 0.74 -17.04
N TRP A 23 -9.54 1.28 -16.56
CA TRP A 23 -8.19 1.06 -17.07
C TRP A 23 -7.66 -0.35 -16.75
N LEU A 24 -7.95 -0.89 -15.55
CA LEU A 24 -7.39 -2.13 -15.04
C LEU A 24 -7.52 -3.32 -16.03
N PRO A 25 -8.71 -3.75 -16.46
CA PRO A 25 -8.84 -4.93 -17.31
C PRO A 25 -8.33 -4.70 -18.74
N LYS A 26 -8.30 -3.46 -19.21
CA LYS A 26 -7.72 -3.10 -20.53
C LYS A 26 -6.22 -3.33 -20.58
N ASN A 27 -5.57 -3.35 -19.43
CA ASN A 27 -4.13 -3.55 -19.30
C ASN A 27 -3.73 -4.90 -18.70
N GLY A 28 -4.69 -5.77 -18.36
CA GLY A 28 -4.44 -7.13 -17.95
C GLY A 28 -4.59 -7.40 -16.45
N PHE A 29 -4.93 -6.40 -15.64
CA PHE A 29 -5.37 -6.65 -14.27
C PHE A 29 -6.74 -7.32 -14.25
N ASN A 30 -6.99 -8.16 -13.22
CA ASN A 30 -8.25 -8.86 -13.07
C ASN A 30 -8.91 -8.71 -11.70
N ALA A 31 -8.30 -7.95 -10.78
CA ALA A 31 -8.82 -7.79 -9.43
C ALA A 31 -8.70 -6.34 -8.94
N PHE A 32 -9.64 -5.94 -8.08
CA PHE A 32 -9.57 -4.68 -7.37
C PHE A 32 -9.96 -4.89 -5.90
N PHE A 33 -9.23 -4.26 -5.00
CA PHE A 33 -9.41 -4.40 -3.57
C PHE A 33 -9.83 -3.08 -2.94
N LEU A 34 -10.97 -3.10 -2.26
CA LEU A 34 -11.47 -2.01 -1.44
C LEU A 34 -11.19 -2.29 0.03
N GLN A 35 -10.29 -1.54 0.61
CA GLN A 35 -9.94 -1.66 2.02
C GLN A 35 -11.07 -1.14 2.91
N PHE A 36 -11.17 -1.70 4.14
CA PHE A 36 -12.22 -1.50 5.10
C PHE A 36 -13.60 -2.03 4.66
N LYS A 37 -14.55 -2.06 5.59
CA LYS A 37 -15.97 -2.41 5.29
C LYS A 37 -16.59 -1.44 4.32
N LYS A 38 -16.13 -0.18 4.33
CA LYS A 38 -16.46 0.90 3.40
C LYS A 38 -15.19 1.73 3.17
N PRO A 39 -14.92 2.18 1.95
CA PRO A 39 -13.71 2.93 1.60
C PRO A 39 -13.82 4.43 1.92
N ASP A 40 -14.64 4.80 2.91
CA ASP A 40 -15.03 6.17 3.23
C ASP A 40 -13.83 7.11 3.38
N ILE A 41 -12.80 6.66 4.12
CA ILE A 41 -11.63 7.48 4.45
C ILE A 41 -10.87 7.97 3.21
N PHE A 42 -10.85 7.21 2.12
CA PHE A 42 -10.13 7.60 0.90
C PHE A 42 -10.88 8.69 0.13
N PHE A 43 -12.22 8.63 0.11
CA PHE A 43 -13.07 9.69 -0.42
C PHE A 43 -13.05 10.93 0.47
N GLU A 44 -13.19 10.77 1.78
CA GLU A 44 -13.16 11.89 2.72
C GLU A 44 -11.89 12.70 2.62
N ARG A 45 -10.72 12.06 2.51
CA ARG A 45 -9.42 12.73 2.31
C ARG A 45 -9.42 13.60 1.05
N TRP A 46 -9.95 13.10 -0.05
CA TRP A 46 -10.03 13.85 -1.29
C TRP A 46 -11.00 15.02 -1.19
N TYR A 47 -12.26 14.77 -0.83
CA TYR A 47 -13.30 15.80 -0.81
C TYR A 47 -13.11 16.82 0.32
N SER A 48 -12.42 16.48 1.40
CA SER A 48 -11.99 17.46 2.41
C SER A 48 -10.75 18.25 1.98
N HIS A 49 -10.09 17.89 0.90
CA HIS A 49 -8.79 18.41 0.46
C HIS A 49 -7.74 18.35 1.57
N GLU A 50 -7.66 17.19 2.25
CA GLU A 50 -6.72 16.99 3.33
C GLU A 50 -5.28 17.30 2.87
N ASN A 51 -4.50 17.99 3.70
CA ASN A 51 -3.17 18.53 3.37
C ASN A 51 -3.14 19.66 2.32
N ASN A 52 -4.29 20.14 1.80
CA ASN A 52 -4.33 21.29 0.91
C ASN A 52 -5.28 22.41 1.41
N PRO A 53 -4.85 23.28 2.32
CA PRO A 53 -5.69 24.34 2.87
C PRO A 53 -6.04 25.46 1.86
N THR A 54 -5.51 25.42 0.63
CA THR A 54 -5.85 26.40 -0.42
C THR A 54 -7.20 26.11 -1.09
N LEU A 55 -7.74 24.91 -0.90
CA LEU A 55 -9.04 24.47 -1.42
C LEU A 55 -10.08 24.43 -0.30
N SER A 56 -11.32 24.72 -0.64
CA SER A 56 -12.43 24.62 0.32
C SER A 56 -12.93 23.19 0.41
N PRO A 57 -13.07 22.63 1.64
CA PRO A 57 -13.53 21.26 1.79
C PRO A 57 -14.97 21.08 1.33
N GLU A 58 -15.22 20.01 0.61
CA GLU A 58 -16.55 19.52 0.28
C GLU A 58 -17.02 18.52 1.37
N ARG A 59 -18.22 18.70 1.88
CA ARG A 59 -18.77 17.79 2.90
C ARG A 59 -19.55 16.67 2.23
N LEU A 60 -19.13 15.43 2.52
CA LEU A 60 -19.87 14.23 2.14
C LEU A 60 -20.84 13.85 3.25
N GLU A 61 -22.09 13.58 2.89
CA GLU A 61 -23.05 12.93 3.79
C GLU A 61 -22.94 11.40 3.67
N ARG A 62 -23.46 10.68 4.67
CA ARG A 62 -23.47 9.21 4.64
C ARG A 62 -24.10 8.64 3.34
N ARG A 63 -25.17 9.26 2.84
CA ARG A 63 -25.83 8.85 1.59
C ARG A 63 -24.91 8.98 0.36
N ASP A 64 -24.01 9.98 0.35
CA ASP A 64 -23.09 10.22 -0.76
C ASP A 64 -22.00 9.14 -0.76
N LEU A 65 -21.40 8.86 0.39
CA LEU A 65 -20.42 7.78 0.56
C LEU A 65 -21.02 6.40 0.22
N ASP A 66 -22.27 6.12 0.64
CA ASP A 66 -22.95 4.88 0.30
C ASP A 66 -23.27 4.79 -1.21
N ALA A 67 -23.50 5.91 -1.88
CA ALA A 67 -23.70 5.96 -3.33
C ALA A 67 -22.36 5.72 -4.08
N MET A 68 -21.27 6.29 -3.58
CA MET A 68 -19.91 6.09 -4.13
C MET A 68 -19.49 4.62 -4.03
N ASP A 69 -19.67 4.01 -2.84
CA ASP A 69 -19.39 2.58 -2.63
C ASP A 69 -20.16 1.70 -3.64
N ARG A 70 -21.46 1.90 -3.78
CA ARG A 70 -22.27 1.17 -4.77
C ARG A 70 -21.81 1.39 -6.21
N ALA A 71 -21.40 2.62 -6.57
CA ALA A 71 -20.91 2.93 -7.91
C ALA A 71 -19.62 2.18 -8.23
N VAL A 72 -18.70 2.08 -7.27
CA VAL A 72 -17.45 1.35 -7.41
C VAL A 72 -17.71 -0.14 -7.64
N TYR A 73 -18.54 -0.79 -6.80
CA TYR A 73 -18.85 -2.23 -7.01
C TYR A 73 -19.56 -2.51 -8.32
N ARG A 74 -20.49 -1.63 -8.71
CA ARG A 74 -21.13 -1.74 -10.03
C ARG A 74 -20.12 -1.64 -11.17
N ALA A 75 -19.16 -0.73 -11.07
CA ALA A 75 -18.11 -0.57 -12.07
C ALA A 75 -17.21 -1.80 -12.16
N MET A 76 -16.85 -2.40 -11.02
CA MET A 76 -16.08 -3.65 -10.95
C MET A 76 -16.85 -4.80 -11.60
N ALA A 77 -18.10 -5.01 -11.22
CA ALA A 77 -18.97 -6.07 -11.75
C ALA A 77 -19.17 -5.97 -13.27
N LEU A 78 -19.39 -4.76 -13.79
CA LEU A 78 -19.53 -4.51 -15.23
C LEU A 78 -18.28 -4.85 -16.04
N ARG A 79 -17.11 -4.89 -15.39
CA ARG A 79 -15.82 -5.18 -16.02
C ARG A 79 -15.29 -6.58 -15.69
N GLY A 80 -16.05 -7.36 -14.93
CA GLY A 80 -15.69 -8.73 -14.54
C GLY A 80 -14.44 -8.80 -13.66
N LEU A 81 -14.19 -7.74 -12.87
CA LEU A 81 -13.08 -7.75 -11.91
C LEU A 81 -13.43 -8.61 -10.70
N VAL A 82 -12.47 -9.40 -10.27
CA VAL A 82 -12.52 -10.14 -9.00
C VAL A 82 -12.59 -9.14 -7.86
N CYS A 83 -13.59 -9.31 -6.99
CA CYS A 83 -13.90 -8.38 -5.91
C CYS A 83 -13.23 -8.83 -4.61
N HIS A 84 -12.21 -8.09 -4.17
CA HIS A 84 -11.61 -8.24 -2.85
C HIS A 84 -12.15 -7.15 -1.92
N ARG A 85 -12.47 -7.52 -0.65
CA ARG A 85 -13.07 -6.57 0.31
C ARG A 85 -12.49 -6.66 1.70
N VAL A 86 -12.58 -5.57 2.41
CA VAL A 86 -12.37 -5.32 3.82
C VAL A 86 -10.90 -5.18 4.21
N GLY A 87 -10.22 -6.23 4.67
CA GLY A 87 -8.89 -6.10 5.27
C GLY A 87 -8.96 -5.76 6.76
N HIS A 88 -8.55 -4.57 7.15
CA HIS A 88 -8.67 -4.09 8.53
C HIS A 88 -10.11 -3.68 8.92
N GLY A 89 -10.32 -3.46 10.22
CA GLY A 89 -11.59 -2.98 10.76
C GLY A 89 -12.47 -4.06 11.43
N TRP A 90 -12.13 -5.35 11.32
CA TRP A 90 -12.89 -6.41 12.00
C TRP A 90 -12.78 -6.32 13.51
N THR A 91 -11.57 -6.11 14.05
CA THR A 91 -11.35 -6.01 15.50
C THR A 91 -11.99 -4.75 16.08
N ALA A 92 -11.90 -3.63 15.37
CA ALA A 92 -12.59 -2.39 15.72
C ALA A 92 -14.10 -2.58 15.82
N GLY A 93 -14.70 -3.32 14.86
CA GLY A 93 -16.13 -3.64 14.86
C GLY A 93 -16.60 -4.40 16.10
N VAL A 94 -15.80 -5.34 16.63
CA VAL A 94 -16.11 -6.04 17.90
C VAL A 94 -16.08 -5.09 19.10
N LEU A 95 -15.27 -4.05 19.04
CA LEU A 95 -15.10 -3.05 20.10
C LEU A 95 -16.07 -1.86 19.98
N GLY A 96 -17.08 -1.96 19.08
CA GLY A 96 -18.13 -0.96 18.94
C GLY A 96 -17.81 0.20 17.99
N ASP A 97 -16.72 0.12 17.22
CA ASP A 97 -16.34 1.10 16.20
C ASP A 97 -16.86 0.73 14.81
N THR A 98 -16.91 1.70 13.90
CA THR A 98 -17.35 1.47 12.51
C THR A 98 -16.42 0.58 11.71
N GLY A 99 -15.12 0.61 12.02
CA GLY A 99 -14.08 -0.12 11.29
C GLY A 99 -13.88 0.36 9.84
N THR A 100 -13.97 1.67 9.61
CA THR A 100 -13.90 2.28 8.26
C THR A 100 -12.63 3.10 8.01
N GLY A 101 -11.66 3.10 8.93
CA GLY A 101 -10.41 3.84 8.76
C GLY A 101 -9.53 3.86 10.01
N TRP A 102 -8.43 4.62 9.93
CA TRP A 102 -7.45 4.83 11.02
C TRP A 102 -7.71 6.12 11.80
N HIS A 103 -8.94 6.41 12.13
CA HIS A 103 -9.27 7.60 12.91
C HIS A 103 -8.90 7.43 14.39
N VAL A 104 -8.64 8.54 15.07
CA VAL A 104 -8.49 8.56 16.52
C VAL A 104 -9.87 8.61 17.16
N SER A 105 -10.15 7.67 18.08
CA SER A 105 -11.41 7.68 18.82
C SER A 105 -11.47 8.84 19.80
N GLY A 106 -12.60 9.51 19.85
CA GLY A 106 -12.89 10.53 20.87
C GLY A 106 -13.27 9.97 22.26
N SER A 107 -13.36 8.64 22.41
CA SER A 107 -13.78 7.96 23.65
C SER A 107 -13.01 6.65 23.84
N SER A 108 -12.97 6.18 25.08
CA SER A 108 -12.50 4.82 25.40
C SER A 108 -13.48 3.75 24.95
N ILE A 109 -13.01 2.50 24.93
CA ILE A 109 -13.86 1.32 24.67
C ILE A 109 -14.97 1.27 25.71
N PRO A 110 -16.25 1.00 25.32
CA PRO A 110 -17.35 0.79 26.26
C PRO A 110 -17.00 -0.26 27.31
N ALA A 111 -17.35 0.00 28.58
CA ALA A 111 -16.94 -0.84 29.71
C ALA A 111 -17.31 -2.32 29.55
N GLU A 112 -18.47 -2.60 28.94
CA GLU A 112 -18.96 -3.95 28.64
C GLU A 112 -18.15 -4.67 27.56
N LEU A 113 -17.50 -3.93 26.65
CA LEU A 113 -16.65 -4.48 25.57
C LEU A 113 -15.17 -4.54 25.96
N ALA A 114 -14.74 -3.81 26.99
CA ALA A 114 -13.34 -3.77 27.41
C ALA A 114 -12.74 -5.16 27.70
N PRO A 115 -13.47 -6.16 28.28
CA PRO A 115 -12.95 -7.52 28.46
C PRO A 115 -12.58 -8.24 27.14
N LEU A 116 -13.14 -7.81 25.99
CA LEU A 116 -12.87 -8.38 24.67
C LEU A 116 -11.58 -7.82 24.07
N ALA A 117 -11.14 -6.63 24.46
CA ALA A 117 -9.95 -5.98 23.97
C ALA A 117 -8.67 -6.63 24.50
N ALA A 118 -7.58 -6.49 23.73
CA ALA A 118 -6.26 -6.92 24.14
C ALA A 118 -5.81 -6.20 25.43
N LEU A 119 -5.21 -6.94 26.36
CA LEU A 119 -4.52 -6.37 27.51
C LEU A 119 -3.10 -5.98 27.06
N VAL A 120 -2.83 -4.69 26.92
CA VAL A 120 -1.52 -4.18 26.51
C VAL A 120 -1.08 -3.08 27.47
N GLY A 121 0.14 -3.19 28.02
CA GLY A 121 0.62 -2.22 29.01
C GLY A 121 -0.26 -2.14 30.27
N GLY A 122 -0.90 -3.24 30.66
CA GLY A 122 -1.80 -3.30 31.83
C GLY A 122 -3.20 -2.71 31.60
N LYS A 123 -3.55 -2.29 30.38
CA LYS A 123 -4.84 -1.67 30.05
C LYS A 123 -5.55 -2.42 28.94
N ARG A 124 -6.89 -2.35 28.95
CA ARG A 124 -7.77 -2.80 27.86
C ARG A 124 -8.50 -1.59 27.32
N ASP A 125 -7.86 -0.93 26.34
CA ASP A 125 -8.40 0.26 25.69
C ASP A 125 -7.89 0.35 24.25
N TYR A 126 -8.35 1.33 23.48
CA TYR A 126 -7.87 1.54 22.12
C TYR A 126 -6.36 1.81 22.09
N TRP A 127 -5.64 0.98 21.34
CA TRP A 127 -4.19 1.12 21.17
C TRP A 127 -3.84 2.47 20.54
N LYS A 128 -3.09 3.29 21.29
CA LYS A 128 -2.79 4.69 20.90
C LYS A 128 -4.04 5.50 20.52
N GLY A 129 -5.22 5.14 21.04
CA GLY A 129 -6.48 5.79 20.74
C GLY A 129 -7.08 5.45 19.36
N ILE A 130 -6.54 4.48 18.62
CA ILE A 130 -6.99 4.13 17.26
C ILE A 130 -7.66 2.75 17.26
N PRO A 131 -8.99 2.68 17.01
CA PRO A 131 -9.73 1.41 17.00
C PRO A 131 -9.17 0.38 16.00
N ALA A 132 -8.83 0.78 14.79
CA ALA A 132 -8.28 -0.10 13.75
C ALA A 132 -6.95 -0.76 14.15
N ASN A 133 -6.19 -0.13 15.08
CA ASN A 133 -4.92 -0.62 15.59
C ASN A 133 -5.08 -1.46 16.88
N THR A 134 -6.32 -1.76 17.28
CA THR A 134 -6.61 -2.41 18.56
C THR A 134 -6.96 -3.87 18.35
N ASN A 135 -6.08 -4.75 18.86
CA ASN A 135 -6.31 -6.20 18.85
C ASN A 135 -7.32 -6.62 19.92
N LEU A 136 -7.84 -7.83 19.78
CA LEU A 136 -8.73 -8.47 20.77
C LEU A 136 -7.94 -9.41 21.68
N CYS A 137 -8.57 -9.82 22.75
CA CYS A 137 -8.12 -10.95 23.57
C CYS A 137 -8.52 -12.26 22.89
N TYR A 138 -7.66 -12.81 22.04
CA TYR A 138 -7.97 -14.01 21.25
C TYR A 138 -8.07 -15.30 22.06
N SER A 139 -7.75 -15.28 23.36
CA SER A 139 -8.10 -16.36 24.29
C SER A 139 -9.51 -16.21 24.89
N ASN A 140 -10.18 -15.08 24.66
CA ASN A 140 -11.56 -14.87 25.04
C ASN A 140 -12.48 -15.48 23.97
N GLU A 141 -13.30 -16.48 24.33
CA GLU A 141 -14.19 -17.18 23.42
C GLU A 141 -15.21 -16.22 22.80
N GLN A 142 -15.84 -15.35 23.61
CA GLN A 142 -16.81 -14.38 23.13
C GLN A 142 -16.20 -13.43 22.08
N ALA A 143 -14.93 -13.01 22.28
CA ALA A 143 -14.25 -12.15 21.29
C ALA A 143 -14.06 -12.88 19.96
N ARG A 144 -13.70 -14.17 19.96
CA ARG A 144 -13.56 -14.98 18.75
C ARG A 144 -14.91 -15.23 18.07
N GLU A 145 -15.95 -15.53 18.83
CA GLU A 145 -17.31 -15.72 18.31
C GLU A 145 -17.83 -14.46 17.62
N LEU A 146 -17.80 -13.32 18.30
CA LEU A 146 -18.23 -12.03 17.73
C LEU A 146 -17.41 -11.62 16.51
N LEU A 147 -16.09 -11.84 16.54
CA LEU A 147 -15.19 -11.54 15.43
C LEU A 147 -15.55 -12.35 14.18
N THR A 148 -15.80 -13.64 14.33
CA THR A 148 -16.13 -14.53 13.21
C THR A 148 -17.58 -14.36 12.75
N ASP A 149 -18.53 -14.12 13.65
CA ASP A 149 -19.94 -13.88 13.31
C ASP A 149 -20.11 -12.65 12.42
N GLN A 150 -19.41 -11.53 12.73
CA GLN A 150 -19.52 -10.35 11.87
C GLN A 150 -18.93 -10.57 10.46
N VAL A 151 -17.93 -11.45 10.30
CA VAL A 151 -17.40 -11.81 8.96
C VAL A 151 -18.42 -12.63 8.18
N VAL A 152 -19.06 -13.61 8.85
CA VAL A 152 -20.12 -14.42 8.23
C VAL A 152 -21.32 -13.56 7.84
N ASP A 153 -21.73 -12.64 8.70
CA ASP A 153 -22.84 -11.72 8.40
C ASP A 153 -22.50 -10.77 7.26
N TYR A 154 -21.26 -10.28 7.21
CA TYR A 154 -20.79 -9.47 6.11
C TYR A 154 -20.77 -10.25 4.79
N ALA A 155 -20.24 -11.48 4.79
CA ALA A 155 -20.25 -12.36 3.61
C ALA A 155 -21.67 -12.62 3.08
N ARG A 156 -22.65 -12.77 3.98
CA ARG A 156 -24.07 -12.96 3.62
C ARG A 156 -24.66 -11.70 2.98
N GLN A 157 -24.28 -10.52 3.46
CA GLN A 157 -24.76 -9.23 2.95
C GLN A 157 -24.07 -8.81 1.65
N HIS A 158 -22.88 -9.35 1.38
CA HIS A 158 -22.01 -9.00 0.25
C HIS A 158 -21.66 -10.22 -0.60
N PRO A 159 -22.65 -10.84 -1.27
CA PRO A 159 -22.43 -12.01 -2.11
C PRO A 159 -21.56 -11.72 -3.36
N GLU A 160 -21.38 -10.44 -3.69
CA GLU A 160 -20.48 -9.99 -4.76
C GLU A 160 -18.99 -10.08 -4.38
N ALA A 161 -18.65 -10.28 -3.10
CA ALA A 161 -17.27 -10.42 -2.66
C ALA A 161 -16.74 -11.83 -2.97
N ASP A 162 -15.82 -11.93 -3.93
CA ASP A 162 -15.13 -13.18 -4.24
C ASP A 162 -14.15 -13.55 -3.12
N TYR A 163 -13.45 -12.56 -2.57
CA TYR A 163 -12.49 -12.69 -1.48
C TYR A 163 -12.77 -11.69 -0.36
N LEU A 164 -12.90 -12.19 0.87
CA LEU A 164 -12.87 -11.36 2.06
C LEU A 164 -11.49 -11.43 2.72
N HIS A 165 -10.84 -10.30 2.84
CA HIS A 165 -9.60 -10.18 3.59
C HIS A 165 -9.92 -10.13 5.09
N PHE A 166 -9.41 -11.11 5.82
CA PHE A 166 -9.61 -11.22 7.26
C PHE A 166 -8.30 -10.92 7.97
N TRP A 167 -8.08 -9.64 8.28
CA TRP A 167 -6.88 -9.16 8.97
C TRP A 167 -7.18 -8.86 10.42
N LEU A 168 -6.20 -9.08 11.29
CA LEU A 168 -6.24 -8.60 12.65
C LEU A 168 -6.02 -7.08 12.69
N ALA A 169 -5.87 -6.48 13.88
CA ALA A 169 -5.58 -5.06 13.99
C ALA A 169 -4.30 -4.67 13.26
N ASP A 170 -4.23 -3.45 12.79
CA ASP A 170 -3.00 -2.87 12.25
C ASP A 170 -1.99 -2.57 13.38
N GLU A 171 -0.78 -2.12 13.04
CA GLU A 171 0.32 -1.90 13.96
C GLU A 171 0.85 -3.19 14.62
N TYR A 172 1.98 -3.11 15.26
CA TYR A 172 2.65 -4.24 15.92
C TYR A 172 2.95 -3.95 17.38
N ASN A 173 3.30 -4.99 18.14
CA ASN A 173 3.54 -4.93 19.59
C ASN A 173 2.28 -4.48 20.38
N ASN A 174 1.11 -4.80 19.86
CA ASN A 174 -0.20 -4.46 20.40
C ASN A 174 -1.08 -5.69 20.71
N VAL A 175 -0.49 -6.89 20.81
CA VAL A 175 -1.24 -8.13 21.07
C VAL A 175 -1.42 -8.37 22.57
N CYS A 176 -2.47 -9.09 22.95
CA CYS A 176 -2.90 -9.32 24.32
C CYS A 176 -1.84 -10.06 25.15
N THR A 177 -1.54 -9.54 26.34
CA THR A 177 -0.57 -10.09 27.33
C THR A 177 -1.22 -10.75 28.54
N CYS A 178 -2.54 -11.08 28.50
CA CYS A 178 -3.16 -11.82 29.58
C CYS A 178 -2.55 -13.24 29.71
N GLU A 179 -2.68 -13.85 30.88
CA GLU A 179 -2.09 -15.17 31.19
C GLU A 179 -2.44 -16.24 30.14
N SER A 180 -3.69 -16.28 29.66
CA SER A 180 -4.12 -17.27 28.68
C SER A 180 -3.50 -17.01 27.30
N CYS A 181 -3.44 -15.75 26.85
CA CYS A 181 -2.83 -15.40 25.56
C CYS A 181 -1.31 -15.64 25.53
N GLN A 182 -0.62 -15.58 26.69
CA GLN A 182 0.83 -15.84 26.76
C GLN A 182 1.19 -17.33 26.57
N LYS A 183 0.23 -18.26 26.69
CA LYS A 183 0.47 -19.72 26.56
C LYS A 183 0.64 -20.19 25.12
N THR A 184 0.38 -19.32 24.14
CA THR A 184 0.41 -19.64 22.71
C THR A 184 0.92 -18.44 21.88
N THR A 185 1.25 -18.63 20.60
CA THR A 185 1.63 -17.54 19.71
C THR A 185 0.37 -16.86 19.13
N VAL A 186 0.51 -15.61 18.67
CA VAL A 186 -0.60 -14.93 17.98
C VAL A 186 -0.98 -15.64 16.69
N SER A 187 -0.01 -16.23 15.98
CA SER A 187 -0.27 -16.97 14.75
C SER A 187 -1.01 -18.29 15.00
N ASP A 188 -0.75 -19.00 16.10
CA ASP A 188 -1.56 -20.15 16.51
C ASP A 188 -3.02 -19.71 16.78
N GLN A 189 -3.22 -18.61 17.52
CA GLN A 189 -4.54 -18.07 17.78
C GLN A 189 -5.26 -17.65 16.49
N TYR A 190 -4.53 -17.04 15.57
CA TYR A 190 -5.08 -16.62 14.29
C TYR A 190 -5.56 -17.81 13.45
N VAL A 191 -4.74 -18.86 13.36
CA VAL A 191 -5.12 -20.10 12.64
C VAL A 191 -6.34 -20.76 13.29
N GLU A 192 -6.45 -20.79 14.61
CA GLU A 192 -7.65 -21.28 15.30
C GLU A 192 -8.91 -20.48 14.93
N ILE A 193 -8.79 -19.15 14.85
CA ILE A 193 -9.90 -18.27 14.43
C ILE A 193 -10.24 -18.49 12.95
N LEU A 194 -9.26 -18.67 12.08
CA LEU A 194 -9.49 -19.01 10.68
C LEU A 194 -10.26 -20.33 10.53
N ASN A 195 -9.89 -21.35 11.28
CA ASN A 195 -10.61 -22.63 11.28
C ASN A 195 -12.05 -22.48 11.79
N LEU A 196 -12.28 -21.69 12.84
CA LEU A 196 -13.62 -21.40 13.34
C LEU A 196 -14.46 -20.64 12.28
N LEU A 197 -13.83 -19.68 11.59
CA LEU A 197 -14.48 -18.91 10.51
C LEU A 197 -14.89 -19.85 9.35
N ASP A 198 -14.01 -20.76 8.92
CA ASP A 198 -14.33 -21.74 7.87
C ASP A 198 -15.51 -22.64 8.27
N GLU A 199 -15.52 -23.15 9.51
CA GLU A 199 -16.65 -23.94 10.04
C GLU A 199 -17.98 -23.17 9.98
N LYS A 200 -17.97 -21.89 10.35
CA LYS A 200 -19.16 -21.04 10.33
C LYS A 200 -19.62 -20.71 8.90
N LEU A 201 -18.70 -20.35 8.00
CA LEU A 201 -19.01 -20.09 6.58
C LEU A 201 -19.57 -21.35 5.90
N THR A 202 -18.97 -22.50 6.17
CA THR A 202 -19.43 -23.79 5.64
C THR A 202 -20.84 -24.14 6.14
N ARG A 203 -21.09 -23.98 7.43
CA ARG A 203 -22.42 -24.18 8.03
C ARG A 203 -23.48 -23.22 7.45
N ALA A 204 -23.06 -22.00 7.13
CA ALA A 204 -23.91 -20.99 6.49
C ALA A 204 -24.13 -21.21 4.98
N GLY A 205 -23.44 -22.18 4.36
CA GLY A 205 -23.48 -22.43 2.91
C GLY A 205 -22.85 -21.34 2.06
N LEU A 206 -21.92 -20.57 2.64
CA LEU A 206 -21.24 -19.45 1.95
C LEU A 206 -19.93 -19.90 1.28
N PRO A 207 -19.78 -19.73 -0.04
CA PRO A 207 -18.58 -20.15 -0.80
C PRO A 207 -17.43 -19.16 -0.71
N THR A 208 -17.61 -18.01 -0.07
CA THR A 208 -16.66 -16.90 0.00
C THR A 208 -15.27 -17.37 0.40
N LYS A 209 -14.25 -17.01 -0.36
CA LYS A 209 -12.83 -17.25 -0.05
C LYS A 209 -12.33 -16.25 0.99
N ILE A 210 -11.42 -16.69 1.83
CA ILE A 210 -10.81 -15.86 2.88
C ILE A 210 -9.34 -15.65 2.57
N VAL A 211 -8.94 -14.38 2.48
CA VAL A 211 -7.52 -14.01 2.40
C VAL A 211 -7.01 -13.75 3.80
N PHE A 212 -6.01 -14.52 4.23
CA PHE A 212 -5.34 -14.32 5.50
C PHE A 212 -3.96 -13.69 5.33
N LEU A 213 -3.53 -12.93 6.32
CA LEU A 213 -2.43 -11.98 6.23
C LEU A 213 -1.17 -12.48 6.92
N LEU A 214 -0.03 -12.45 6.21
CA LEU A 214 1.31 -12.54 6.76
C LEU A 214 1.91 -11.13 6.85
N TYR A 215 1.83 -10.54 8.03
CA TYR A 215 2.17 -9.14 8.27
C TYR A 215 2.52 -8.93 9.75
N GLN A 216 3.54 -8.20 10.04
CA GLN A 216 3.97 -7.91 11.41
C GLN A 216 4.12 -9.18 12.28
N GLU A 217 3.45 -9.32 13.43
CA GLU A 217 3.54 -10.54 14.27
C GLU A 217 3.13 -11.81 13.53
N LEU A 218 2.24 -11.71 12.55
CA LEU A 218 1.78 -12.84 11.76
C LEU A 218 2.81 -13.29 10.70
N LEU A 219 3.94 -12.61 10.55
CA LEU A 219 5.09 -13.12 9.80
C LEU A 219 5.62 -14.42 10.43
N TYR A 220 5.58 -14.55 11.75
CA TYR A 220 5.98 -15.78 12.43
C TYR A 220 4.96 -16.90 12.21
N ALA A 221 5.36 -17.99 11.60
CA ALA A 221 4.48 -19.14 11.35
C ALA A 221 3.94 -19.73 12.66
N PRO A 222 2.72 -20.33 12.65
CA PRO A 222 2.16 -21.01 13.82
C PRO A 222 3.05 -22.18 14.23
N LYS A 223 3.10 -22.45 15.55
CA LYS A 223 3.91 -23.54 16.11
C LYS A 223 3.13 -24.84 16.31
N LYS A 224 1.82 -24.76 16.49
CA LYS A 224 0.96 -25.90 16.86
C LYS A 224 -0.30 -25.99 16.00
N ALA A 225 -0.94 -24.86 15.69
CA ALA A 225 -2.17 -24.81 14.92
C ALA A 225 -1.89 -25.00 13.43
N ALA A 226 -2.81 -25.67 12.73
CA ALA A 226 -2.77 -25.87 11.27
C ALA A 226 -4.11 -25.51 10.64
N ILE A 227 -4.08 -24.91 9.45
CA ILE A 227 -5.28 -24.64 8.65
C ILE A 227 -5.83 -25.98 8.16
N ARG A 228 -7.09 -26.29 8.49
CA ARG A 228 -7.73 -27.60 8.21
C ARG A 228 -8.26 -27.70 6.78
N ASN A 229 -8.69 -26.58 6.21
CA ASN A 229 -9.28 -26.51 4.88
C ASN A 229 -8.52 -25.48 4.03
N PRO A 230 -7.36 -25.83 3.45
CA PRO A 230 -6.56 -24.90 2.67
C PRO A 230 -7.29 -24.33 1.44
N GLU A 231 -8.28 -25.04 0.90
CA GLU A 231 -9.07 -24.60 -0.26
C GLU A 231 -9.94 -23.35 0.05
N ARG A 232 -10.29 -23.13 1.31
CA ARG A 232 -11.03 -21.93 1.76
C ARG A 232 -10.16 -20.68 1.73
N PHE A 233 -8.86 -20.83 1.87
CA PHE A 233 -7.95 -19.75 2.21
C PHE A 233 -6.99 -19.42 1.08
N CYS A 234 -6.61 -18.13 1.02
CA CYS A 234 -5.53 -17.64 0.20
C CYS A 234 -4.53 -16.87 1.08
N LEU A 235 -3.26 -17.21 0.99
CA LEU A 235 -2.19 -16.56 1.73
C LEU A 235 -1.84 -15.23 1.08
N MET A 236 -1.83 -14.17 1.87
CA MET A 236 -1.35 -12.86 1.44
C MET A 236 -0.09 -12.49 2.21
N PHE A 237 1.02 -12.33 1.50
CA PHE A 237 2.30 -11.94 2.07
C PHE A 237 2.56 -10.45 1.87
N ALA A 238 2.70 -9.71 2.98
CA ALA A 238 2.79 -8.25 3.00
C ALA A 238 4.08 -7.75 3.67
N PRO A 239 5.22 -7.64 2.95
CA PRO A 239 6.51 -7.22 3.48
C PRO A 239 6.61 -5.68 3.59
N ILE A 240 5.90 -5.08 4.54
CA ILE A 240 5.73 -3.62 4.69
C ILE A 240 7.05 -2.86 4.87
N SER A 241 8.11 -3.50 5.35
CA SER A 241 9.39 -2.85 5.63
C SER A 241 10.28 -2.66 4.41
N ARG A 242 9.88 -3.15 3.22
CA ARG A 242 10.65 -2.96 1.98
C ARG A 242 10.74 -1.49 1.57
N THR A 243 11.91 -1.12 1.03
CA THR A 243 12.20 0.22 0.47
C THR A 243 12.19 0.26 -1.04
N PHE A 244 12.17 -0.90 -1.70
CA PHE A 244 12.26 -1.05 -3.16
C PHE A 244 13.54 -0.47 -3.77
N GLU A 245 14.63 -0.40 -3.00
CA GLU A 245 15.96 -0.09 -3.54
C GLU A 245 16.51 -1.26 -4.39
N GLY A 246 16.08 -2.49 -4.08
CA GLY A 246 16.36 -3.71 -4.82
C GLY A 246 15.17 -4.65 -4.97
N SER A 247 15.29 -5.55 -5.96
CA SER A 247 14.28 -6.59 -6.26
C SER A 247 14.45 -7.83 -5.38
N TYR A 248 13.45 -8.74 -5.40
CA TYR A 248 13.56 -10.05 -4.77
C TYR A 248 14.65 -10.90 -5.43
N PRO A 249 15.57 -11.50 -4.63
CA PRO A 249 16.63 -12.33 -5.17
C PRO A 249 16.09 -13.68 -5.69
N LEU A 250 16.48 -14.07 -6.91
CA LEU A 250 16.09 -15.35 -7.50
C LEU A 250 16.78 -16.56 -6.84
N ASP A 251 17.99 -16.36 -6.30
CA ASP A 251 18.79 -17.37 -5.60
C ASP A 251 18.65 -17.31 -4.07
N PHE A 252 17.49 -16.88 -3.59
CA PHE A 252 17.18 -16.71 -2.17
C PHE A 252 17.48 -17.96 -1.34
N ARG A 253 18.13 -17.74 -0.19
CA ARG A 253 18.30 -18.73 0.87
C ARG A 253 17.80 -18.16 2.18
N PRO A 254 17.05 -18.95 2.98
CA PRO A 254 16.62 -18.52 4.30
C PRO A 254 17.80 -18.08 5.17
N VAL A 255 17.61 -16.96 5.86
CA VAL A 255 18.56 -16.42 6.83
C VAL A 255 18.08 -16.67 8.25
N GLU A 256 18.95 -16.47 9.24
CA GLU A 256 18.54 -16.51 10.64
C GLU A 256 17.66 -15.29 10.95
N VAL A 257 16.51 -15.52 11.55
CA VAL A 257 15.59 -14.47 12.02
C VAL A 257 15.43 -14.57 13.54
N ALA A 258 15.24 -13.43 14.18
CA ALA A 258 15.02 -13.40 15.63
C ALA A 258 13.79 -14.22 16.01
N PRO A 259 13.81 -14.97 17.13
CA PRO A 259 12.66 -15.72 17.60
C PRO A 259 11.52 -14.80 18.00
N TYR A 260 10.27 -15.26 17.81
CA TYR A 260 9.11 -14.50 18.25
C TYR A 260 9.09 -14.30 19.76
N VAL A 261 9.04 -13.05 20.17
CA VAL A 261 8.78 -12.63 21.55
C VAL A 261 7.59 -11.66 21.53
N ARG A 262 6.55 -11.98 22.28
CA ARG A 262 5.29 -11.22 22.31
C ARG A 262 5.52 -9.76 22.66
N ASN A 263 5.00 -8.86 21.83
CA ASN A 263 5.15 -7.41 21.96
C ASN A 263 6.61 -6.89 22.03
N GLN A 264 7.56 -7.63 21.45
CA GLN A 264 8.96 -7.23 21.30
C GLN A 264 9.46 -7.49 19.88
N MET A 265 8.55 -7.53 18.93
CA MET A 265 8.87 -7.70 17.53
C MET A 265 9.62 -6.48 16.98
N ARG A 266 10.58 -6.74 16.11
CA ARG A 266 11.16 -5.78 15.18
C ARG A 266 10.77 -6.17 13.76
N LEU A 267 10.48 -5.18 12.93
CA LEU A 267 10.21 -5.44 11.51
C LEU A 267 11.48 -5.97 10.83
N PRO A 268 11.35 -6.89 9.87
CA PRO A 268 12.49 -7.32 9.05
C PRO A 268 13.18 -6.13 8.39
N GLU A 269 14.51 -6.12 8.40
CA GLU A 269 15.32 -5.06 7.81
C GLU A 269 15.73 -5.39 6.36
N THR A 270 15.71 -6.68 6.00
CA THR A 270 16.12 -7.15 4.67
C THR A 270 15.01 -7.90 3.97
N VAL A 271 15.14 -8.02 2.66
CA VAL A 271 14.24 -8.82 1.82
C VAL A 271 14.33 -10.30 2.18
N GLU A 272 15.53 -10.79 2.50
CA GLU A 272 15.80 -12.17 2.87
C GLU A 272 15.13 -12.55 4.19
N GLU A 273 15.11 -11.66 5.18
CA GLU A 273 14.37 -11.89 6.43
C GLU A 273 12.86 -12.01 6.16
N ASN A 274 12.30 -11.10 5.36
CA ASN A 274 10.89 -11.17 4.96
C ASN A 274 10.57 -12.50 4.26
N LEU A 275 11.37 -12.90 3.28
CA LEU A 275 11.18 -14.15 2.53
C LEU A 275 11.39 -15.40 3.41
N THR A 276 12.24 -15.31 4.43
CA THR A 276 12.42 -16.42 5.41
C THR A 276 11.12 -16.72 6.15
N HIS A 277 10.39 -15.69 6.54
CA HIS A 277 9.07 -15.84 7.17
C HIS A 277 8.05 -16.46 6.19
N LEU A 278 8.02 -16.04 4.94
CA LEU A 278 7.17 -16.66 3.91
C LEU A 278 7.46 -18.15 3.79
N LYS A 279 8.73 -18.54 3.68
CA LYS A 279 9.13 -19.96 3.59
C LYS A 279 8.77 -20.75 4.83
N ALA A 280 8.76 -20.15 6.01
CA ALA A 280 8.30 -20.81 7.24
C ALA A 280 6.79 -21.11 7.18
N TRP A 281 5.97 -20.19 6.70
CA TRP A 281 4.54 -20.40 6.51
C TRP A 281 4.23 -21.43 5.41
N GLN A 282 4.98 -21.45 4.32
CA GLN A 282 4.80 -22.43 3.24
C GLN A 282 5.09 -23.88 3.66
N LYS A 283 5.74 -24.09 4.81
CA LYS A 283 5.89 -25.45 5.41
C LYS A 283 4.61 -25.95 6.10
N VAL A 284 3.71 -25.03 6.47
CA VAL A 284 2.49 -25.34 7.24
C VAL A 284 1.20 -24.98 6.50
N PHE A 285 1.31 -24.33 5.36
CA PHE A 285 0.19 -23.99 4.47
C PHE A 285 0.58 -24.24 3.00
N SER A 286 -0.20 -25.06 2.30
CA SER A 286 0.03 -25.46 0.91
C SER A 286 -1.02 -24.96 -0.07
N GLY A 287 -1.91 -24.05 0.36
CA GLY A 287 -2.93 -23.44 -0.50
C GLY A 287 -2.39 -22.32 -1.39
N ASP A 288 -3.31 -21.67 -2.10
CA ASP A 288 -3.00 -20.55 -2.98
C ASP A 288 -2.50 -19.31 -2.22
N GLY A 289 -1.76 -18.43 -2.90
CA GLY A 289 -1.23 -17.23 -2.29
C GLY A 289 -0.68 -16.23 -3.29
N PHE A 290 -0.59 -14.98 -2.84
CA PHE A 290 -0.04 -13.87 -3.61
C PHE A 290 0.75 -12.89 -2.73
N PHE A 291 1.60 -12.08 -3.37
CA PHE A 291 2.26 -10.96 -2.71
C PHE A 291 1.34 -9.75 -2.68
N TYR A 292 1.27 -9.11 -1.53
CA TYR A 292 0.66 -7.82 -1.33
C TYR A 292 1.78 -6.84 -0.98
N ASP A 293 2.23 -6.09 -1.96
CA ASP A 293 3.43 -5.29 -1.84
C ASP A 293 3.12 -3.80 -2.11
N TYR A 294 4.04 -2.91 -1.77
CA TYR A 294 3.80 -1.48 -1.65
C TYR A 294 4.67 -0.61 -2.57
N PRO A 295 4.95 -1.00 -3.84
CA PRO A 295 5.91 -0.28 -4.66
C PRO A 295 5.46 1.16 -4.96
N LEU A 296 4.14 1.36 -5.14
CA LEU A 296 3.53 2.64 -5.47
C LEU A 296 2.67 3.21 -4.32
N GLY A 297 2.93 2.80 -3.08
CA GLY A 297 2.26 3.31 -1.88
C GLY A 297 3.07 4.39 -1.15
N ARG A 298 4.41 4.40 -1.29
CA ARG A 298 5.27 5.41 -0.68
C ARG A 298 6.69 5.44 -1.25
N ALA A 299 7.27 4.28 -1.60
CA ALA A 299 8.68 4.17 -1.99
C ALA A 299 8.99 4.90 -3.30
N HIS A 300 8.05 4.87 -4.24
CA HIS A 300 8.20 5.48 -5.57
C HIS A 300 8.48 6.99 -5.53
N TYR A 301 8.03 7.71 -4.53
CA TYR A 301 8.37 9.14 -4.37
C TYR A 301 9.87 9.38 -4.14
N GLY A 302 10.59 8.37 -3.66
CA GLY A 302 12.06 8.38 -3.54
C GLY A 302 12.79 8.13 -4.85
N ASP A 303 12.11 7.65 -5.89
CA ASP A 303 12.62 7.48 -7.24
C ASP A 303 12.03 8.54 -8.18
N LEU A 304 12.72 9.67 -8.30
CA LEU A 304 12.23 10.82 -9.05
C LEU A 304 12.07 10.60 -10.56
N GLY A 305 12.59 9.50 -11.10
CA GLY A 305 12.42 9.13 -12.50
C GLY A 305 11.41 8.00 -12.73
N TYR A 306 11.00 7.28 -11.69
CA TYR A 306 10.13 6.09 -11.74
C TYR A 306 10.68 4.91 -12.57
N MET A 307 11.91 5.02 -13.11
CA MET A 307 12.50 3.96 -13.92
C MET A 307 13.09 2.82 -13.07
N LYS A 308 13.68 3.15 -11.92
CA LYS A 308 14.15 2.15 -10.94
C LYS A 308 12.99 1.36 -10.37
N ILE A 309 11.96 2.05 -9.88
CA ILE A 309 10.79 1.38 -9.29
C ILE A 309 10.06 0.49 -10.31
N ALA A 310 9.95 0.94 -11.57
CA ALA A 310 9.40 0.13 -12.65
C ALA A 310 10.22 -1.14 -12.90
N ARG A 311 11.55 -1.03 -12.86
CA ARG A 311 12.45 -2.18 -13.01
C ARG A 311 12.33 -3.15 -11.83
N VAL A 312 12.29 -2.64 -10.61
CA VAL A 312 12.09 -3.46 -9.41
C VAL A 312 10.76 -4.22 -9.47
N ILE A 313 9.67 -3.56 -9.86
CA ILE A 313 8.36 -4.21 -10.07
C ILE A 313 8.45 -5.33 -11.11
N TYR A 314 9.11 -5.07 -12.23
CA TYR A 314 9.30 -6.07 -13.29
C TYR A 314 10.03 -7.30 -12.79
N ASP A 315 11.19 -7.11 -12.16
CA ASP A 315 12.03 -8.19 -11.65
C ASP A 315 11.34 -8.95 -10.51
N ASP A 316 10.62 -8.27 -9.62
CA ASP A 316 9.83 -8.86 -8.54
C ASP A 316 8.74 -9.79 -9.07
N ILE A 317 8.00 -9.37 -10.10
CA ILE A 317 6.95 -10.19 -10.72
C ILE A 317 7.56 -11.46 -11.34
N HIS A 318 8.73 -11.36 -11.97
CA HIS A 318 9.44 -12.52 -12.52
C HIS A 318 9.94 -13.48 -11.43
N ALA A 319 10.16 -12.99 -10.21
CA ALA A 319 10.57 -13.82 -9.08
C ALA A 319 9.41 -14.58 -8.40
N LEU A 320 8.15 -14.20 -8.59
CA LEU A 320 6.99 -14.74 -7.85
C LEU A 320 6.89 -16.27 -7.91
N LYS A 321 7.12 -16.88 -9.09
CA LYS A 321 7.08 -18.34 -9.25
C LYS A 321 8.15 -19.06 -8.44
N THR A 322 9.33 -18.44 -8.28
CA THR A 322 10.42 -18.97 -7.44
C THR A 322 9.99 -19.06 -5.98
N PHE A 323 9.12 -18.16 -5.55
CA PHE A 323 8.58 -18.16 -4.18
C PHE A 323 7.31 -19.01 -4.03
N GLY A 324 6.78 -19.59 -5.11
CA GLY A 324 5.62 -20.46 -5.06
C GLY A 324 4.31 -19.73 -4.79
N VAL A 325 4.18 -18.51 -5.29
CA VAL A 325 2.95 -17.72 -5.22
C VAL A 325 2.39 -17.46 -6.62
N ASN A 326 1.08 -17.24 -6.70
CA ASN A 326 0.34 -17.19 -7.95
C ASN A 326 -0.20 -15.80 -8.28
N GLY A 327 0.46 -14.76 -7.80
CA GLY A 327 0.08 -13.41 -8.17
C GLY A 327 0.63 -12.31 -7.29
N TYR A 328 0.15 -11.11 -7.61
CA TYR A 328 0.58 -9.86 -7.02
C TYR A 328 -0.59 -8.89 -6.90
N MET A 329 -0.71 -8.25 -5.77
CA MET A 329 -1.63 -7.15 -5.54
C MET A 329 -0.84 -5.96 -5.02
N SER A 330 -0.86 -4.86 -5.75
CA SER A 330 -0.19 -3.63 -5.34
C SER A 330 -1.08 -2.84 -4.40
N CYS A 331 -0.59 -2.61 -3.18
CA CYS A 331 -1.14 -1.60 -2.29
C CYS A 331 -0.57 -0.25 -2.69
N GLN A 332 -1.39 0.61 -3.26
CA GLN A 332 -0.90 1.85 -3.86
C GLN A 332 -1.94 2.96 -3.85
N GLU A 333 -1.50 4.20 -3.90
CA GLU A 333 -2.37 5.28 -4.36
C GLU A 333 -2.67 5.11 -5.86
N LEU A 334 -3.91 5.36 -6.26
CA LEU A 334 -4.33 5.17 -7.66
C LEU A 334 -3.77 6.23 -8.59
N ARG A 335 -3.32 7.36 -8.05
CA ARG A 335 -2.75 8.50 -8.77
C ARG A 335 -1.21 8.55 -8.74
N ALA A 336 -0.57 7.39 -8.70
CA ALA A 336 0.90 7.22 -8.73
C ALA A 336 1.46 7.35 -10.16
N MET A 337 1.07 8.39 -10.90
CA MET A 337 1.41 8.57 -12.32
C MET A 337 2.22 9.83 -12.62
N SER A 338 2.97 10.32 -11.63
CA SER A 338 3.89 11.46 -11.74
C SER A 338 5.33 11.01 -11.48
N PRO A 339 6.21 10.97 -12.48
CA PRO A 339 6.15 11.61 -13.82
C PRO A 339 5.34 10.85 -14.86
N THR A 340 5.19 9.53 -14.74
CA THR A 340 4.52 8.70 -15.74
C THR A 340 3.81 7.51 -15.08
N GLY A 341 2.82 6.92 -15.74
CA GLY A 341 2.20 5.65 -15.36
C GLY A 341 2.98 4.41 -15.84
N PHE A 342 4.25 4.55 -16.16
CA PHE A 342 5.08 3.44 -16.65
C PHE A 342 5.20 2.29 -15.64
N PRO A 343 5.36 2.52 -14.32
CA PRO A 343 5.37 1.43 -13.33
C PRO A 343 4.09 0.59 -13.32
N ASP A 344 2.92 1.23 -13.37
CA ASP A 344 1.62 0.52 -13.44
C ASP A 344 1.49 -0.28 -14.74
N TYR A 345 1.93 0.29 -15.88
CA TYR A 345 1.93 -0.39 -17.16
C TYR A 345 2.85 -1.62 -17.15
N VAL A 346 4.06 -1.49 -16.62
CA VAL A 346 5.01 -2.61 -16.47
C VAL A 346 4.42 -3.70 -15.58
N MET A 347 3.83 -3.34 -14.45
CA MET A 347 3.18 -4.28 -13.53
C MET A 347 2.08 -5.08 -14.25
N ALA A 348 1.20 -4.38 -14.95
CA ALA A 348 0.10 -4.99 -15.69
C ALA A 348 0.59 -5.98 -16.73
N GLN A 349 1.55 -5.57 -17.55
CA GLN A 349 2.06 -6.38 -18.66
C GLN A 349 2.88 -7.58 -18.16
N ALA A 350 3.76 -7.39 -17.18
CA ALA A 350 4.56 -8.47 -16.61
C ALA A 350 3.70 -9.53 -15.89
N LEU A 351 2.63 -9.12 -15.21
CA LEU A 351 1.68 -10.05 -14.59
C LEU A 351 0.86 -10.85 -15.64
N THR A 352 0.69 -10.30 -16.83
CA THR A 352 -0.09 -10.92 -17.90
C THR A 352 0.77 -11.81 -18.79
N ASP A 353 1.94 -11.35 -19.20
CA ASP A 353 2.90 -12.11 -20.01
C ASP A 353 4.36 -11.80 -19.59
N GLU A 354 4.93 -12.67 -18.77
CA GLU A 354 6.31 -12.56 -18.26
C GLU A 354 7.40 -12.69 -19.34
N ARG A 355 7.03 -13.06 -20.58
CA ARG A 355 7.99 -13.20 -21.68
C ARG A 355 8.35 -11.88 -22.34
N ILE A 356 7.60 -10.81 -22.11
CA ILE A 356 7.86 -9.50 -22.72
C ILE A 356 9.05 -8.86 -22.01
N PRO A 357 10.16 -8.56 -22.72
CA PRO A 357 11.31 -7.91 -22.11
C PRO A 357 10.99 -6.50 -21.59
N PHE A 358 11.62 -6.10 -20.50
CA PHE A 358 11.43 -4.77 -19.90
C PHE A 358 11.67 -3.63 -20.91
N GLU A 359 12.71 -3.74 -21.71
CA GLU A 359 13.08 -2.74 -22.72
C GLU A 359 11.97 -2.60 -23.79
N ALA A 360 11.33 -3.71 -24.17
CA ALA A 360 10.20 -3.67 -25.13
C ALA A 360 8.98 -2.99 -24.50
N LEU A 361 8.71 -3.21 -23.22
CA LEU A 361 7.64 -2.49 -22.49
C LEU A 361 7.93 -1.00 -22.44
N ARG A 362 9.18 -0.63 -22.07
CA ARG A 362 9.65 0.76 -22.02
C ARG A 362 9.46 1.45 -23.36
N ASP A 363 10.00 0.88 -24.42
CA ASP A 363 9.99 1.49 -25.75
C ASP A 363 8.57 1.63 -26.29
N THR A 364 7.72 0.62 -26.06
CA THR A 364 6.29 0.67 -26.45
C THR A 364 5.56 1.77 -25.70
N TYR A 365 5.73 1.85 -24.38
CA TYR A 365 5.06 2.87 -23.57
C TYR A 365 5.49 4.28 -23.97
N PHE A 366 6.79 4.54 -23.93
CA PHE A 366 7.30 5.90 -24.14
C PHE A 366 7.10 6.41 -25.56
N SER A 367 7.28 5.57 -26.57
CA SER A 367 7.01 5.97 -27.97
C SER A 367 5.53 6.32 -28.19
N ALA A 368 4.61 5.59 -27.57
CA ALA A 368 3.18 5.88 -27.65
C ALA A 368 2.81 7.19 -26.92
N MET A 369 3.39 7.40 -25.73
CA MET A 369 3.01 8.51 -24.84
C MET A 369 3.68 9.83 -25.19
N PHE A 370 4.91 9.82 -25.72
CA PHE A 370 5.70 11.03 -25.97
C PHE A 370 5.91 11.31 -27.49
N GLY A 371 5.80 10.29 -28.33
CA GLY A 371 6.03 10.43 -29.79
C GLY A 371 7.50 10.68 -30.13
N PRO A 372 7.82 11.38 -31.24
CA PRO A 372 9.20 11.66 -31.61
C PRO A 372 9.97 12.34 -30.50
N GLY A 373 11.20 11.85 -30.19
CA GLY A 373 12.03 12.35 -29.11
C GLY A 373 11.77 11.66 -27.76
N TRP A 374 10.94 10.61 -27.72
CA TRP A 374 10.64 9.84 -26.50
C TRP A 374 11.91 9.28 -25.82
N GLU A 375 12.94 8.99 -26.61
CA GLU A 375 14.23 8.49 -26.09
C GLU A 375 14.91 9.51 -25.16
N GLU A 376 14.73 10.80 -25.41
CA GLU A 376 15.25 11.86 -24.54
C GLU A 376 14.50 11.89 -23.21
N ALA A 377 13.18 11.65 -23.22
CA ALA A 377 12.40 11.53 -21.98
C ALA A 377 12.86 10.32 -21.16
N VAL A 378 13.07 9.16 -21.80
CA VAL A 378 13.61 7.96 -21.14
C VAL A 378 14.98 8.24 -20.53
N ALA A 379 15.91 8.75 -21.31
CA ALA A 379 17.27 9.04 -20.84
C ALA A 379 17.28 10.02 -19.65
N PHE A 380 16.43 11.02 -19.67
CA PHE A 380 16.26 11.95 -18.54
C PHE A 380 15.72 11.24 -17.28
N LEU A 381 14.64 10.47 -17.41
CA LEU A 381 14.04 9.76 -16.28
C LEU A 381 14.95 8.67 -15.70
N GLU A 382 15.67 7.93 -16.55
CA GLU A 382 16.69 6.96 -16.12
C GLU A 382 17.82 7.63 -15.31
N ARG A 383 18.26 8.83 -15.72
CA ARG A 383 19.28 9.58 -14.97
C ARG A 383 18.74 10.11 -13.65
N LEU A 384 17.49 10.56 -13.59
CA LEU A 384 16.85 10.93 -12.31
C LEU A 384 16.79 9.72 -11.36
N SER A 385 16.35 8.57 -11.84
CA SER A 385 16.30 7.33 -11.06
C SER A 385 17.67 6.90 -10.54
N ALA A 386 18.71 6.98 -11.39
CA ALA A 386 20.09 6.61 -11.01
C ALA A 386 20.66 7.53 -9.91
N LEU A 387 20.19 8.78 -9.82
CA LEU A 387 20.61 9.74 -8.79
C LEU A 387 19.73 9.69 -7.55
N SER A 388 18.55 9.09 -7.62
CA SER A 388 17.58 8.98 -6.54
C SER A 388 17.96 7.89 -5.52
N ASP A 389 17.34 7.95 -4.33
CA ASP A 389 17.63 7.02 -3.23
C ASP A 389 16.35 6.73 -2.45
N THR A 390 15.77 5.55 -2.67
CA THR A 390 14.53 5.12 -2.02
C THR A 390 14.75 4.72 -0.56
N ASP A 391 15.94 4.25 -0.19
CA ASP A 391 16.30 3.97 1.19
C ASP A 391 16.30 5.25 2.02
N TYR A 392 16.95 6.31 1.52
CA TYR A 392 16.98 7.60 2.18
C TYR A 392 15.57 8.18 2.33
N TRP A 393 14.76 8.13 1.27
CA TRP A 393 13.37 8.59 1.30
C TRP A 393 12.55 7.86 2.38
N ASN A 394 12.74 6.56 2.54
CA ASN A 394 12.03 5.74 3.51
C ASN A 394 12.67 5.69 4.92
N ASN A 395 13.60 6.62 5.22
CA ASN A 395 14.29 6.73 6.50
C ASN A 395 15.16 5.53 6.87
N HIS A 396 15.70 4.84 5.89
CA HIS A 396 16.73 3.83 6.09
C HIS A 396 18.12 4.46 6.03
N GLY A 397 18.99 4.07 6.96
CA GLY A 397 20.34 4.62 7.09
C GLY A 397 20.41 6.00 7.78
N PRO A 398 21.60 6.58 7.87
CA PRO A 398 21.80 7.85 8.56
C PRO A 398 21.19 9.02 7.79
N ARG A 399 20.71 10.04 8.52
CA ARG A 399 20.16 11.25 7.88
C ARG A 399 21.24 12.18 7.32
N PHE A 400 22.41 12.26 7.97
CA PHE A 400 23.53 13.04 7.46
C PHE A 400 24.32 12.25 6.42
N GLN A 401 24.20 12.64 5.14
CA GLN A 401 24.84 11.98 3.99
C GLN A 401 25.27 13.00 2.94
N PRO A 402 26.43 13.68 3.10
CA PRO A 402 26.90 14.70 2.16
C PRO A 402 27.05 14.22 0.70
N ALA A 403 27.45 12.97 0.50
CA ALA A 403 27.52 12.40 -0.85
C ALA A 403 26.15 12.32 -1.54
N LEU A 404 25.08 12.11 -0.78
CA LEU A 404 23.72 12.12 -1.29
C LEU A 404 23.24 13.55 -1.58
N ALA A 405 23.67 14.54 -0.80
CA ALA A 405 23.42 15.94 -1.10
C ALA A 405 23.97 16.37 -2.46
N ASP A 406 25.15 15.90 -2.83
CA ASP A 406 25.71 16.16 -4.17
C ASP A 406 24.88 15.51 -5.28
N ARG A 407 24.32 14.31 -5.05
CA ARG A 407 23.39 13.67 -6.01
C ARG A 407 22.12 14.51 -6.17
N TYR A 408 21.49 14.98 -5.10
CA TYR A 408 20.29 15.84 -5.17
C TYR A 408 20.57 17.17 -5.87
N ARG A 409 21.74 17.77 -5.67
CA ARG A 409 22.14 18.96 -6.41
C ARG A 409 22.26 18.67 -7.92
N HIS A 410 22.84 17.53 -8.30
CA HIS A 410 22.91 17.11 -9.70
C HIS A 410 21.51 16.87 -10.30
N ILE A 411 20.58 16.31 -9.54
CA ILE A 411 19.17 16.16 -9.96
C ILE A 411 18.57 17.53 -10.30
N THR A 412 18.76 18.53 -9.45
CA THR A 412 18.25 19.90 -9.69
C THR A 412 18.80 20.46 -11.00
N LEU A 413 20.12 20.39 -11.22
CA LEU A 413 20.75 20.88 -12.45
C LEU A 413 20.29 20.11 -13.70
N LEU A 414 20.15 18.79 -13.59
CA LEU A 414 19.67 17.94 -14.68
C LEU A 414 18.24 18.31 -15.08
N ALA A 415 17.35 18.52 -14.12
CA ALA A 415 15.98 18.90 -14.37
C ALA A 415 15.86 20.31 -14.99
N GLU A 416 16.68 21.26 -14.53
CA GLU A 416 16.74 22.60 -15.10
C GLU A 416 17.22 22.57 -16.56
N GLU A 417 18.29 21.85 -16.86
CA GLU A 417 18.82 21.70 -18.22
C GLU A 417 17.81 21.02 -19.13
N PHE A 418 17.24 19.87 -18.72
CA PHE A 418 16.29 19.11 -19.53
C PHE A 418 15.05 19.93 -19.88
N ARG A 419 14.53 20.72 -18.94
CA ARG A 419 13.38 21.57 -19.11
C ARG A 419 13.50 22.53 -20.29
N THR A 420 14.71 23.03 -20.60
CA THR A 420 14.96 23.93 -21.72
C THR A 420 14.89 23.25 -23.07
N ARG A 421 14.89 21.91 -23.10
CA ARG A 421 14.90 21.09 -24.33
C ARG A 421 13.57 20.41 -24.61
N ILE A 422 12.56 20.58 -23.75
CA ILE A 422 11.25 19.95 -23.93
C ILE A 422 10.64 20.37 -25.27
N PRO A 423 10.29 19.43 -26.16
CA PRO A 423 9.82 19.74 -27.49
C PRO A 423 8.35 20.20 -27.49
N LEU A 424 8.00 21.00 -28.51
CA LEU A 424 6.61 21.33 -28.81
C LEU A 424 5.99 20.23 -29.67
N ALA A 425 5.28 19.28 -29.03
CA ALA A 425 4.65 18.18 -29.73
C ALA A 425 3.30 18.58 -30.34
N GLN A 426 2.99 18.06 -31.54
CA GLN A 426 1.78 18.41 -32.28
C GLN A 426 0.56 17.59 -31.84
N LYS A 427 0.71 16.28 -31.59
CA LYS A 427 -0.41 15.45 -31.11
C LYS A 427 -0.74 15.78 -29.67
N GLU A 428 -2.02 15.89 -29.36
CA GLU A 428 -2.50 16.27 -28.03
C GLU A 428 -1.99 15.35 -26.92
N VAL A 429 -2.01 14.03 -27.12
CA VAL A 429 -1.49 13.07 -26.12
C VAL A 429 -0.01 13.29 -25.83
N TRP A 430 0.80 13.50 -26.87
CA TRP A 430 2.24 13.76 -26.71
C TRP A 430 2.47 15.10 -26.03
N ARG A 431 1.78 16.15 -26.48
CA ARG A 431 1.89 17.50 -25.89
C ARG A 431 1.56 17.49 -24.39
N LYS A 432 0.44 16.83 -23.99
CA LYS A 432 0.06 16.72 -22.59
C LYS A 432 1.11 16.00 -21.74
N ASN A 433 1.75 14.96 -22.25
CA ASN A 433 2.80 14.25 -21.51
C ASN A 433 4.10 15.06 -21.44
N TRP A 434 4.49 15.79 -22.47
CA TRP A 434 5.62 16.71 -22.42
C TRP A 434 5.38 17.90 -21.48
N GLU A 435 4.18 18.47 -21.48
CA GLU A 435 3.77 19.50 -20.51
C GLU A 435 3.76 18.96 -19.07
N TYR A 436 3.39 17.71 -18.89
CA TYR A 436 3.45 17.07 -17.58
C TYR A 436 4.90 16.82 -17.14
N LEU A 437 5.77 16.51 -18.08
CA LEU A 437 7.19 16.34 -17.78
C LEU A 437 7.86 17.70 -17.45
N ASP A 438 7.43 18.83 -18.05
CA ASP A 438 7.85 20.19 -17.60
C ASP A 438 7.42 20.45 -16.15
N PHE A 439 6.18 20.12 -15.81
CA PHE A 439 5.72 20.17 -14.42
C PHE A 439 6.61 19.33 -13.51
N HIS A 440 6.90 18.09 -13.91
CA HIS A 440 7.74 17.18 -13.14
C HIS A 440 9.17 17.68 -12.96
N CYS A 441 9.75 18.37 -13.93
CA CYS A 441 11.04 19.02 -13.75
C CYS A 441 11.01 20.03 -12.60
N ARG A 442 9.96 20.86 -12.52
CA ARG A 442 9.78 21.85 -11.43
C ARG A 442 9.55 21.17 -10.09
N TYR A 443 8.70 20.13 -10.06
CA TYR A 443 8.48 19.28 -8.90
C TYR A 443 9.81 18.71 -8.38
N THR A 444 10.60 18.12 -9.27
CA THR A 444 11.89 17.49 -8.96
C THR A 444 12.92 18.51 -8.45
N MET A 445 13.03 19.68 -9.07
CA MET A 445 13.95 20.72 -8.63
C MET A 445 13.64 21.18 -7.19
N LEU A 446 12.37 21.38 -6.86
CA LEU A 446 11.96 21.84 -5.53
C LEU A 446 12.16 20.74 -4.47
N LEU A 447 11.74 19.52 -4.76
CA LEU A 447 11.88 18.40 -3.81
C LEU A 447 13.34 18.00 -3.61
N ALA A 448 14.13 17.89 -4.68
CA ALA A 448 15.56 17.59 -4.58
C ALA A 448 16.33 18.68 -3.81
N GLY A 449 15.94 19.95 -3.98
CA GLY A 449 16.51 21.06 -3.21
C GLY A 449 16.22 20.96 -1.71
N ALA A 450 15.06 20.45 -1.30
CA ALA A 450 14.74 20.18 0.10
C ALA A 450 15.52 18.97 0.63
N LEU A 451 15.58 17.88 -0.15
CA LEU A 451 16.32 16.66 0.20
C LEU A 451 17.84 16.90 0.29
N GLU A 452 18.38 17.80 -0.54
CA GLU A 452 19.79 18.24 -0.45
C GLU A 452 20.09 18.78 0.96
N ARG A 453 19.25 19.67 1.48
CA ARG A 453 19.43 20.27 2.81
C ARG A 453 19.21 19.25 3.92
N LEU A 454 18.20 18.41 3.79
CA LEU A 454 17.94 17.33 4.76
C LEU A 454 19.17 16.40 4.88
N SER A 455 19.76 16.02 3.74
CA SER A 455 20.95 15.15 3.73
C SER A 455 22.23 15.81 4.23
N MET A 456 22.27 17.14 4.27
CA MET A 456 23.33 17.92 4.92
C MET A 456 23.09 18.14 6.43
N GLY A 457 21.97 17.65 6.99
CA GLY A 457 21.60 17.86 8.39
C GLY A 457 21.07 19.27 8.70
N ASP A 458 20.76 20.07 7.67
CA ASP A 458 20.20 21.41 7.80
C ASP A 458 18.67 21.34 7.80
N GLN A 459 18.10 20.91 8.94
CA GLN A 459 16.67 20.64 9.08
C GLN A 459 15.81 21.89 8.84
N GLU A 460 16.24 23.05 9.36
CA GLU A 460 15.48 24.30 9.23
C GLU A 460 15.32 24.71 7.77
N GLU A 461 16.41 24.72 7.02
CA GLU A 461 16.38 25.07 5.60
C GLU A 461 15.72 23.97 4.76
N ALA A 462 15.84 22.69 5.15
CA ALA A 462 15.13 21.58 4.51
C ALA A 462 13.62 21.75 4.64
N ASP A 463 13.11 22.02 5.84
CA ASP A 463 11.68 22.23 6.10
C ASP A 463 11.16 23.46 5.37
N ARG A 464 11.91 24.57 5.35
CA ARG A 464 11.54 25.77 4.58
C ARG A 464 11.43 25.51 3.08
N ARG A 465 12.36 24.73 2.51
CA ARG A 465 12.31 24.34 1.09
C ARG A 465 11.20 23.36 0.81
N PHE A 466 10.95 22.44 1.74
CA PHE A 466 9.85 21.50 1.63
C PHE A 466 8.49 22.21 1.70
N GLU A 467 8.32 23.23 2.53
CA GLU A 467 7.12 24.08 2.55
C GLU A 467 6.88 24.74 1.18
N ASN A 468 7.94 25.32 0.56
CA ASN A 468 7.84 25.88 -0.79
C ASN A 468 7.44 24.82 -1.85
N PHE A 469 7.95 23.59 -1.72
CA PHE A 469 7.54 22.47 -2.56
C PHE A 469 6.06 22.13 -2.36
N CYS A 470 5.60 22.04 -1.12
CA CYS A 470 4.20 21.76 -0.80
C CYS A 470 3.26 22.85 -1.35
N ASP A 471 3.63 24.10 -1.21
CA ASP A 471 2.88 25.22 -1.78
C ASP A 471 2.79 25.16 -3.31
N PHE A 472 3.85 24.69 -3.96
CA PHE A 472 3.82 24.49 -5.40
C PHE A 472 2.85 23.37 -5.79
N ILE A 473 2.95 22.17 -5.20
CA ILE A 473 2.07 21.05 -5.57
C ILE A 473 0.60 21.29 -5.19
N ARG A 474 0.32 21.98 -4.07
CA ARG A 474 -1.01 22.39 -3.65
C ARG A 474 -1.70 23.30 -4.68
N ARG A 475 -0.97 24.28 -5.22
CA ARG A 475 -1.50 25.17 -6.28
C ARG A 475 -1.74 24.46 -7.61
N GLU A 476 -0.93 23.45 -7.93
CA GLU A 476 -1.04 22.67 -9.17
C GLU A 476 -2.07 21.54 -9.07
N GLU A 477 -2.53 21.17 -7.86
CA GLU A 477 -3.42 20.02 -7.64
C GLU A 477 -4.67 20.02 -8.54
N PRO A 478 -5.42 21.14 -8.74
CA PRO A 478 -6.60 21.11 -9.59
C PRO A 478 -6.33 20.65 -11.03
N GLN A 479 -5.12 20.88 -11.54
CA GLN A 479 -4.71 20.50 -12.88
C GLN A 479 -3.97 19.17 -12.95
N ARG A 480 -3.40 18.70 -11.83
CA ARG A 480 -2.52 17.52 -11.76
C ARG A 480 -3.12 16.36 -10.96
N GLN A 481 -4.26 16.57 -10.34
CA GLN A 481 -4.88 15.63 -9.41
C GLN A 481 -5.17 14.24 -10.02
N SER A 482 -5.36 14.11 -11.33
CA SER A 482 -5.55 12.81 -11.98
C SER A 482 -4.28 11.94 -12.03
N ARG A 483 -3.11 12.49 -11.73
CA ARG A 483 -1.82 11.80 -11.81
C ARG A 483 -0.98 11.88 -10.53
N LEU A 484 -1.25 12.87 -9.67
CA LEU A 484 -0.47 13.14 -8.45
C LEU A 484 -1.40 13.23 -7.25
N ASP A 485 -1.17 12.40 -6.26
CA ASP A 485 -1.84 12.47 -4.96
C ASP A 485 -1.09 13.42 -4.03
N VAL A 486 -1.51 14.69 -3.99
CA VAL A 486 -0.88 15.74 -3.18
C VAL A 486 -0.97 15.42 -1.69
N TYR A 487 -2.11 14.89 -1.23
CA TYR A 487 -2.26 14.43 0.16
C TYR A 487 -1.16 13.42 0.52
N ARG A 488 -0.98 12.40 -0.33
CA ARG A 488 -0.07 11.30 -0.04
C ARG A 488 1.40 11.71 -0.09
N VAL A 489 1.79 12.55 -1.05
CA VAL A 489 3.17 13.08 -1.11
C VAL A 489 3.54 13.76 0.20
N ILE A 490 2.66 14.64 0.70
CA ILE A 490 2.91 15.41 1.93
C ILE A 490 2.92 14.46 3.15
N GLU A 491 1.94 13.57 3.26
CA GLU A 491 1.88 12.58 4.34
C GLU A 491 3.13 11.71 4.41
N VAL A 492 3.55 11.15 3.27
CA VAL A 492 4.72 10.26 3.22
C VAL A 492 6.02 11.01 3.55
N ALA A 493 6.20 12.20 3.01
CA ALA A 493 7.39 13.01 3.25
C ALA A 493 7.53 13.40 4.74
N THR A 494 6.42 13.71 5.39
CA THR A 494 6.42 14.09 6.81
C THR A 494 6.55 12.87 7.73
N LYS A 495 5.81 11.81 7.45
CA LYS A 495 5.75 10.62 8.31
C LYS A 495 7.00 9.75 8.22
N TYR A 496 7.60 9.64 7.03
CA TYR A 496 8.69 8.70 6.78
C TYR A 496 10.02 9.38 6.46
N THR A 497 10.05 10.41 5.59
CA THR A 497 11.31 11.02 5.17
C THR A 497 11.91 11.94 6.23
N GLY A 498 11.09 12.52 7.11
CA GLY A 498 11.54 13.32 8.24
C GLY A 498 11.46 14.83 8.02
N PHE A 499 10.67 15.28 7.07
CA PHE A 499 10.27 16.70 6.99
C PHE A 499 9.22 17.02 8.05
N SER A 500 9.23 18.28 8.52
CA SER A 500 8.15 18.80 9.35
C SER A 500 6.87 19.00 8.54
N MET A 501 5.69 18.83 9.20
CA MET A 501 4.41 19.08 8.54
C MET A 501 4.33 20.54 8.06
N PRO A 502 4.08 20.79 6.77
CA PRO A 502 3.97 22.15 6.24
C PRO A 502 2.70 22.84 6.77
N ARG A 503 2.79 24.16 6.95
CA ARG A 503 1.70 25.02 7.44
C ARG A 503 0.56 25.18 6.45
#